data_214503093131895b59a43bc694715403
#
_entry.id   214503093131895b59a43bc694715403
#
_cell.length_a   1.000
_cell.length_b   1.000
_cell.length_c   1.000
_cell.angle_alpha   90.00
_cell.angle_beta   90.00
_cell.angle_gamma   90.00
#
_symmetry.space_group_name_H-M   'P 1'
#
loop_
_entity.id
_entity.type
_entity.pdbx_description
1 polymer ?
#
loop_
_entity_poly.entity_id
_entity_poly.type
_entity_poly.pdbx_seq_one_letter_code
_entity_poly.pdbx_strand_id
1 'polypeptide(L)'
;MTTTTPDWVQDAIFYQIFPDRFAKSERNPARNLPFEPWDTSPTPHGFKGGDLYGIAEKLDYLKDLGITALYLNPIFASASNHRYHAFDYYTVDPLLGGNDAFRFLLDKAHKKNIRIVLDGVFNHASRGLWQFHHVLECGNDSPYRDWFFFDPDRLSRRKHWGAYPGTGELNALQNGEDSIKAIGYRGWWHLPALPKFNTNTPDVREFLFDVAEYWIKFGIDGWRLDVATEIDDDSFWQEFRQRVRKINPEAYIVAEIWHEAQRWLQGDQFDAQMNYEVTKPMLAFFAGKHLDKRVLHQQSNYHGIHHGIDAHEFANRIDHNLGLYKQDITYAQLNLLDSHDTPRFLSCVSGNKDSLKLASLFMFTYPGAPCIYYGNEIGMDGEHDPDCRKSFPWDENKWDRDLLGYTKEIVELRKKNPALRRGDFKRLWSDHGVYAFSRTFEGKTFVVALNTAESPQQIHVTYDANKSPRPVFGDASDIFVDGRLTFTLPARSGVVLK
;
A
#
# COMPACT_ATOMS: atom_id res chain seq x y z
N MET A 1 24.10 -15.95 -2.42
CA MET A 1 23.67 -15.09 -3.55
C MET A 1 23.24 -13.77 -2.95
N THR A 2 23.84 -12.67 -3.33
CA THR A 2 23.38 -11.32 -2.96
C THR A 2 22.08 -11.09 -3.73
N THR A 3 20.95 -11.21 -3.07
CA THR A 3 19.64 -10.98 -3.65
C THR A 3 19.44 -9.48 -3.77
N THR A 4 19.54 -8.97 -4.97
CA THR A 4 19.22 -7.56 -5.28
C THR A 4 17.71 -7.43 -5.46
N THR A 5 17.13 -6.37 -4.93
CA THR A 5 15.77 -5.94 -5.26
C THR A 5 15.69 -5.53 -6.74
N PRO A 6 14.51 -5.58 -7.39
CA PRO A 6 14.40 -5.14 -8.78
C PRO A 6 14.77 -3.66 -8.92
N ASP A 7 15.72 -3.38 -9.83
CA ASP A 7 16.27 -2.02 -9.97
C ASP A 7 15.22 -0.97 -10.35
N TRP A 8 14.20 -1.35 -11.11
CA TRP A 8 13.13 -0.46 -11.55
C TRP A 8 12.29 0.13 -10.41
N VAL A 9 12.25 -0.55 -9.23
CA VAL A 9 11.41 -0.12 -8.09
C VAL A 9 11.91 1.21 -7.51
N GLN A 10 13.21 1.45 -7.48
CA GLN A 10 13.77 2.72 -6.99
C GLN A 10 13.30 3.91 -7.83
N ASP A 11 13.06 3.68 -9.12
CA ASP A 11 12.58 4.71 -10.06
C ASP A 11 11.05 4.77 -10.16
N ALA A 12 10.35 3.81 -9.56
CA ALA A 12 8.91 3.71 -9.67
C ALA A 12 8.17 4.81 -8.88
N ILE A 13 7.00 5.14 -9.41
CA ILE A 13 5.96 5.91 -8.74
C ILE A 13 4.71 5.05 -8.83
N PHE A 14 4.30 4.52 -7.69
CA PHE A 14 3.15 3.64 -7.58
C PHE A 14 1.85 4.43 -7.43
N TYR A 15 0.78 3.82 -7.91
CA TYR A 15 -0.57 4.28 -7.67
C TYR A 15 -1.43 3.09 -7.25
N GLN A 16 -1.97 3.13 -6.04
CA GLN A 16 -2.82 2.07 -5.52
C GLN A 16 -4.26 2.29 -5.96
N ILE A 17 -4.87 1.25 -6.52
CA ILE A 17 -6.26 1.27 -7.00
C ILE A 17 -7.09 0.22 -6.27
N PHE A 18 -8.24 0.65 -5.75
CA PHE A 18 -9.33 -0.23 -5.33
C PHE A 18 -10.28 -0.42 -6.53
N PRO A 19 -10.25 -1.58 -7.23
CA PRO A 19 -10.84 -1.71 -8.56
C PRO A 19 -12.34 -1.36 -8.63
N ASP A 20 -13.12 -1.79 -7.63
CA ASP A 20 -14.56 -1.52 -7.56
C ASP A 20 -14.91 -0.03 -7.48
N ARG A 21 -13.95 0.83 -7.12
CA ARG A 21 -14.18 2.23 -6.76
C ARG A 21 -13.49 3.25 -7.67
N PHE A 22 -12.70 2.79 -8.64
CA PHE A 22 -11.88 3.70 -9.44
C PHE A 22 -12.56 4.17 -10.72
N ALA A 23 -12.96 3.28 -11.61
CA ALA A 23 -13.62 3.63 -12.86
C ALA A 23 -14.49 2.51 -13.40
N LYS A 24 -15.58 2.87 -14.10
CA LYS A 24 -16.48 1.95 -14.81
C LYS A 24 -16.24 2.01 -16.31
N SER A 25 -16.54 0.90 -17.02
CA SER A 25 -16.53 0.84 -18.46
C SER A 25 -17.83 0.25 -19.03
N GLU A 26 -18.27 0.79 -20.15
CA GLU A 26 -19.36 0.21 -20.95
C GLU A 26 -18.99 -1.15 -21.58
N ARG A 27 -17.70 -1.50 -21.57
CA ARG A 27 -17.20 -2.79 -22.06
C ARG A 27 -17.46 -3.95 -21.08
N ASN A 28 -17.69 -3.64 -19.78
CA ASN A 28 -17.86 -4.67 -18.78
C ASN A 28 -19.19 -5.41 -18.99
N PRO A 29 -19.18 -6.74 -19.20
CA PRO A 29 -20.42 -7.52 -19.30
C PRO A 29 -21.36 -7.37 -18.09
N ALA A 30 -20.78 -7.12 -16.89
CA ALA A 30 -21.52 -6.97 -15.64
C ALA A 30 -22.12 -5.55 -15.42
N ARG A 31 -21.89 -4.58 -16.31
CA ARG A 31 -22.27 -3.16 -16.13
C ARG A 31 -23.75 -2.90 -15.82
N ASN A 32 -24.63 -3.80 -16.22
CA ASN A 32 -26.08 -3.68 -16.01
C ASN A 32 -26.58 -4.33 -14.71
N LEU A 33 -25.71 -4.85 -13.87
CA LEU A 33 -26.08 -5.37 -12.56
C LEU A 33 -26.47 -4.22 -11.62
N PRO A 34 -27.31 -4.49 -10.59
CA PRO A 34 -27.79 -3.46 -9.67
C PRO A 34 -26.73 -3.04 -8.66
N PHE A 35 -25.72 -2.30 -9.12
CA PHE A 35 -24.71 -1.69 -8.26
C PHE A 35 -25.24 -0.49 -7.50
N GLU A 36 -24.60 -0.15 -6.37
CA GLU A 36 -24.83 1.13 -5.70
C GLU A 36 -24.52 2.32 -6.63
N PRO A 37 -25.28 3.43 -6.52
CA PRO A 37 -24.97 4.63 -7.28
C PRO A 37 -23.54 5.10 -7.02
N TRP A 38 -22.82 5.51 -8.07
CA TRP A 38 -21.39 5.82 -8.01
C TRP A 38 -21.05 6.93 -7.03
N ASP A 39 -21.84 7.99 -7.01
CA ASP A 39 -21.59 9.21 -6.22
C ASP A 39 -22.15 9.15 -4.78
N THR A 40 -22.63 8.01 -4.33
CA THR A 40 -23.10 7.84 -2.94
C THR A 40 -21.99 7.33 -2.02
N SER A 41 -22.14 7.56 -0.71
CA SER A 41 -21.24 6.98 0.29
C SER A 41 -21.17 5.46 0.13
N PRO A 42 -20.00 4.86 0.27
CA PRO A 42 -19.86 3.42 0.17
C PRO A 42 -20.46 2.71 1.40
N THR A 43 -20.99 1.51 1.20
CA THR A 43 -21.39 0.63 2.30
C THR A 43 -20.41 -0.53 2.45
N PRO A 44 -20.36 -1.22 3.61
CA PRO A 44 -19.42 -2.33 3.82
C PRO A 44 -19.56 -3.45 2.80
N HIS A 45 -20.78 -3.73 2.31
CA HIS A 45 -21.08 -4.85 1.43
C HIS A 45 -21.46 -4.43 0.01
N GLY A 46 -21.69 -3.15 -0.24
CA GLY A 46 -22.15 -2.65 -1.54
C GLY A 46 -21.03 -2.59 -2.58
N PHE A 47 -21.39 -2.89 -3.82
CA PHE A 47 -20.50 -2.79 -4.98
C PHE A 47 -20.83 -1.52 -5.74
N LYS A 48 -19.82 -0.77 -6.16
CA LYS A 48 -19.99 0.41 -7.02
C LYS A 48 -19.86 0.08 -8.51
N GLY A 49 -19.28 -1.09 -8.83
CA GLY A 49 -19.17 -1.60 -10.19
C GLY A 49 -18.05 -0.96 -11.01
N GLY A 50 -17.00 -0.47 -10.37
CA GLY A 50 -15.72 -0.21 -11.04
C GLY A 50 -15.12 -1.51 -11.57
N ASP A 51 -14.32 -1.44 -12.64
CA ASP A 51 -13.82 -2.61 -13.33
C ASP A 51 -12.46 -2.38 -14.01
N LEU A 52 -11.84 -3.47 -14.50
CA LEU A 52 -10.51 -3.41 -15.09
C LEU A 52 -10.48 -2.75 -16.48
N TYR A 53 -11.57 -2.81 -17.24
CA TYR A 53 -11.70 -2.04 -18.48
C TYR A 53 -11.73 -0.54 -18.17
N GLY A 54 -12.47 -0.14 -17.12
CA GLY A 54 -12.51 1.23 -16.65
C GLY A 54 -11.14 1.74 -16.24
N ILE A 55 -10.36 0.93 -15.49
CA ILE A 55 -8.96 1.27 -15.17
C ILE A 55 -8.14 1.45 -16.45
N ALA A 56 -8.29 0.53 -17.43
CA ALA A 56 -7.58 0.59 -18.70
C ALA A 56 -7.91 1.84 -19.55
N GLU A 57 -9.13 2.35 -19.43
CA GLU A 57 -9.58 3.58 -20.09
C GLU A 57 -9.00 4.84 -19.42
N LYS A 58 -8.57 4.75 -18.16
CA LYS A 58 -7.98 5.85 -17.38
C LYS A 58 -6.45 5.83 -17.33
N LEU A 59 -5.78 4.93 -18.04
CA LEU A 59 -4.32 4.86 -18.08
C LEU A 59 -3.66 6.13 -18.62
N ASP A 60 -4.34 6.92 -19.47
CA ASP A 60 -3.80 8.19 -19.95
C ASP A 60 -3.75 9.25 -18.84
N TYR A 61 -4.77 9.32 -18.00
CA TYR A 61 -4.76 10.14 -16.78
C TYR A 61 -3.61 9.77 -15.86
N LEU A 62 -3.43 8.47 -15.59
CA LEU A 62 -2.35 7.97 -14.73
C LEU A 62 -0.96 8.24 -15.33
N LYS A 63 -0.83 8.11 -16.65
CA LYS A 63 0.42 8.44 -17.37
C LYS A 63 0.73 9.93 -17.32
N ASP A 64 -0.28 10.79 -17.47
CA ASP A 64 -0.15 12.24 -17.37
C ASP A 64 0.21 12.67 -15.93
N LEU A 65 -0.32 11.99 -14.91
CA LEU A 65 0.09 12.17 -13.53
C LEU A 65 1.56 11.70 -13.29
N GLY A 66 2.11 10.91 -14.21
CA GLY A 66 3.50 10.42 -14.17
C GLY A 66 3.68 9.08 -13.49
N ILE A 67 2.60 8.32 -13.27
CA ILE A 67 2.60 6.98 -12.67
C ILE A 67 3.36 6.00 -13.58
N THR A 68 4.15 5.11 -12.95
CA THR A 68 4.95 4.09 -13.63
C THR A 68 4.63 2.67 -13.17
N ALA A 69 3.90 2.51 -12.07
CA ALA A 69 3.46 1.22 -11.57
C ALA A 69 2.08 1.33 -10.90
N LEU A 70 1.23 0.33 -11.09
CA LEU A 70 -0.04 0.17 -10.39
C LEU A 70 0.10 -0.93 -9.36
N TYR A 71 -0.40 -0.68 -8.16
CA TYR A 71 -0.74 -1.70 -7.19
C TYR A 71 -2.26 -1.84 -7.18
N LEU A 72 -2.77 -2.99 -7.59
CA LEU A 72 -4.20 -3.29 -7.58
C LEU A 72 -4.55 -4.08 -6.32
N ASN A 73 -5.51 -3.60 -5.54
CA ASN A 73 -6.17 -4.41 -4.53
C ASN A 73 -6.75 -5.67 -5.17
N PRO A 74 -7.11 -6.74 -4.40
CA PRO A 74 -7.42 -8.04 -4.97
C PRO A 74 -8.40 -8.00 -6.13
N ILE A 75 -8.12 -8.82 -7.15
CA ILE A 75 -8.94 -8.89 -8.37
C ILE A 75 -9.57 -10.27 -8.62
N PHE A 76 -9.24 -11.27 -7.78
CA PHE A 76 -9.73 -12.62 -7.98
C PHE A 76 -11.20 -12.76 -7.60
N ALA A 77 -11.86 -13.78 -8.16
CA ALA A 77 -13.27 -14.05 -7.93
C ALA A 77 -13.60 -14.14 -6.43
N SER A 78 -14.54 -13.33 -5.98
CA SER A 78 -14.83 -13.11 -4.57
C SER A 78 -16.27 -12.70 -4.34
N ALA A 79 -16.79 -13.00 -3.16
CA ALA A 79 -18.11 -12.54 -2.72
C ALA A 79 -18.08 -11.13 -2.09
N SER A 80 -16.91 -10.53 -1.87
CA SER A 80 -16.77 -9.22 -1.25
C SER A 80 -16.34 -8.14 -2.26
N ASN A 81 -16.76 -6.89 -2.04
CA ASN A 81 -16.38 -5.77 -2.89
C ASN A 81 -14.86 -5.50 -2.89
N HIS A 82 -14.18 -5.82 -1.78
CA HIS A 82 -12.73 -5.69 -1.60
C HIS A 82 -11.92 -6.90 -2.11
N ARG A 83 -12.57 -8.03 -2.39
CA ARG A 83 -12.03 -9.29 -2.94
C ARG A 83 -10.96 -9.99 -2.08
N TYR A 84 -10.82 -9.64 -0.82
CA TYR A 84 -9.99 -10.43 0.12
C TYR A 84 -10.62 -11.77 0.49
N HIS A 85 -11.87 -12.02 0.12
CA HIS A 85 -12.56 -13.32 0.25
C HIS A 85 -12.46 -14.11 -1.05
N ALA A 86 -11.24 -14.41 -1.52
CA ALA A 86 -11.03 -15.13 -2.78
C ALA A 86 -11.52 -16.58 -2.69
N PHE A 87 -12.32 -17.01 -3.66
CA PHE A 87 -12.79 -18.39 -3.79
C PHE A 87 -12.33 -19.07 -5.09
N ASP A 88 -11.71 -18.34 -6.01
CA ASP A 88 -11.00 -18.88 -7.16
C ASP A 88 -9.78 -17.99 -7.43
N TYR A 89 -8.59 -18.60 -7.41
CA TYR A 89 -7.31 -17.90 -7.56
C TYR A 89 -6.82 -17.82 -9.01
N TYR A 90 -7.48 -18.49 -9.95
CA TYR A 90 -7.13 -18.49 -11.37
C TYR A 90 -8.10 -17.67 -12.23
N THR A 91 -9.20 -17.25 -11.64
CA THR A 91 -10.24 -16.45 -12.30
C THR A 91 -10.30 -15.07 -11.69
N VAL A 92 -10.13 -14.06 -12.54
CA VAL A 92 -10.44 -12.66 -12.18
C VAL A 92 -11.94 -12.53 -12.01
N ASP A 93 -12.36 -11.78 -10.98
CA ASP A 93 -13.77 -11.57 -10.67
C ASP A 93 -14.57 -11.13 -11.92
N PRO A 94 -15.66 -11.86 -12.28
CA PRO A 94 -16.50 -11.47 -13.39
C PRO A 94 -17.09 -10.07 -13.28
N LEU A 95 -17.29 -9.55 -12.06
CA LEU A 95 -17.74 -8.17 -11.84
C LEU A 95 -16.68 -7.15 -12.27
N LEU A 96 -15.41 -7.55 -12.25
CA LEU A 96 -14.29 -6.74 -12.77
C LEU A 96 -14.03 -6.94 -14.27
N GLY A 97 -14.81 -7.82 -14.93
CA GLY A 97 -14.69 -8.13 -16.35
C GLY A 97 -13.92 -9.41 -16.68
N GLY A 98 -13.49 -10.17 -15.66
CA GLY A 98 -12.82 -11.47 -15.84
C GLY A 98 -11.39 -11.37 -16.40
N ASN A 99 -10.83 -12.52 -16.76
CA ASN A 99 -9.45 -12.64 -17.25
C ASN A 99 -9.19 -11.84 -18.53
N ASP A 100 -10.19 -11.66 -19.39
CA ASP A 100 -10.08 -10.88 -20.62
C ASP A 100 -9.89 -9.38 -20.33
N ALA A 101 -10.62 -8.85 -19.35
CA ALA A 101 -10.46 -7.47 -18.90
C ALA A 101 -9.08 -7.25 -18.28
N PHE A 102 -8.57 -8.23 -17.52
CA PHE A 102 -7.23 -8.12 -16.95
C PHE A 102 -6.15 -8.20 -18.04
N ARG A 103 -6.26 -9.09 -19.02
CA ARG A 103 -5.34 -9.14 -20.16
C ARG A 103 -5.34 -7.80 -20.90
N PHE A 104 -6.52 -7.24 -21.15
CA PHE A 104 -6.65 -5.96 -21.81
C PHE A 104 -5.97 -4.80 -21.03
N LEU A 105 -6.18 -4.76 -19.72
CA LEU A 105 -5.54 -3.78 -18.85
C LEU A 105 -4.01 -3.93 -18.87
N LEU A 106 -3.52 -5.17 -18.67
CA LEU A 106 -2.09 -5.48 -18.59
C LEU A 106 -1.35 -5.08 -19.88
N ASP A 107 -1.89 -5.48 -21.04
CA ASP A 107 -1.32 -5.16 -22.35
C ASP A 107 -1.28 -3.64 -22.60
N LYS A 108 -2.34 -2.92 -22.21
CA LYS A 108 -2.37 -1.45 -22.33
C LYS A 108 -1.41 -0.75 -21.36
N ALA A 109 -1.32 -1.23 -20.12
CA ALA A 109 -0.42 -0.67 -19.13
C ALA A 109 1.05 -0.84 -19.57
N HIS A 110 1.44 -2.03 -20.00
CA HIS A 110 2.79 -2.31 -20.50
C HIS A 110 3.14 -1.47 -21.73
N LYS A 111 2.22 -1.28 -22.70
CA LYS A 111 2.42 -0.38 -23.84
C LYS A 111 2.69 1.08 -23.43
N LYS A 112 2.22 1.48 -22.25
CA LYS A 112 2.48 2.80 -21.66
C LYS A 112 3.67 2.82 -20.70
N ASN A 113 4.42 1.71 -20.58
CA ASN A 113 5.48 1.52 -19.59
C ASN A 113 4.97 1.73 -18.15
N ILE A 114 3.81 1.18 -17.85
CA ILE A 114 3.22 1.10 -16.50
C ILE A 114 3.21 -0.37 -16.10
N ARG A 115 3.87 -0.69 -14.99
CA ARG A 115 3.93 -2.03 -14.41
C ARG A 115 2.70 -2.33 -13.57
N ILE A 116 2.38 -3.61 -13.37
CA ILE A 116 1.24 -4.04 -12.56
C ILE A 116 1.70 -5.02 -11.48
N VAL A 117 1.43 -4.65 -10.22
CA VAL A 117 1.61 -5.48 -9.03
C VAL A 117 0.23 -5.88 -8.52
N LEU A 118 -0.01 -7.18 -8.35
CA LEU A 118 -1.27 -7.71 -7.82
C LEU A 118 -1.19 -7.97 -6.32
N ASP A 119 -2.35 -7.94 -5.68
CA ASP A 119 -2.53 -8.33 -4.29
C ASP A 119 -2.74 -9.84 -4.18
N GLY A 120 -1.87 -10.52 -3.44
CA GLY A 120 -1.89 -11.96 -3.20
C GLY A 120 -2.40 -12.29 -1.80
N VAL A 121 -3.61 -12.83 -1.71
CA VAL A 121 -4.24 -13.25 -0.46
C VAL A 121 -3.95 -14.73 -0.24
N PHE A 122 -2.82 -15.05 0.39
CA PHE A 122 -2.35 -16.45 0.52
C PHE A 122 -2.46 -17.02 1.94
N ASN A 123 -2.78 -16.20 2.93
CA ASN A 123 -2.97 -16.67 4.31
C ASN A 123 -4.30 -17.41 4.50
N HIS A 124 -5.35 -17.00 3.82
CA HIS A 124 -6.71 -17.51 3.96
C HIS A 124 -7.42 -17.52 2.62
N ALA A 125 -8.51 -18.27 2.56
CA ALA A 125 -9.44 -18.25 1.43
C ALA A 125 -10.81 -17.75 1.88
N SER A 126 -11.73 -17.61 0.93
CA SER A 126 -13.15 -17.55 1.24
C SER A 126 -13.68 -18.92 1.66
N ARG A 127 -14.67 -18.95 2.53
CA ARG A 127 -15.48 -20.16 2.76
C ARG A 127 -16.17 -20.68 1.48
N GLY A 128 -16.18 -19.90 0.39
CA GLY A 128 -16.67 -20.30 -0.92
C GLY A 128 -15.64 -21.06 -1.77
N LEU A 129 -14.39 -21.21 -1.33
CA LEU A 129 -13.40 -22.01 -2.04
C LEU A 129 -13.84 -23.47 -2.12
N TRP A 130 -13.84 -24.06 -3.33
CA TRP A 130 -14.45 -25.36 -3.56
C TRP A 130 -13.79 -26.50 -2.74
N GLN A 131 -12.47 -26.44 -2.49
CA GLN A 131 -11.77 -27.39 -1.63
C GLN A 131 -12.28 -27.35 -0.18
N PHE A 132 -12.56 -26.14 0.33
CA PHE A 132 -13.17 -26.00 1.65
C PHE A 132 -14.59 -26.58 1.69
N HIS A 133 -15.41 -26.30 0.70
CA HIS A 133 -16.74 -26.90 0.57
C HIS A 133 -16.70 -28.42 0.46
N HIS A 134 -15.75 -28.96 -0.28
CA HIS A 134 -15.56 -30.42 -0.39
C HIS A 134 -15.31 -31.06 0.97
N VAL A 135 -14.55 -30.40 1.85
CA VAL A 135 -14.36 -30.89 3.22
C VAL A 135 -15.65 -30.83 4.03
N LEU A 136 -16.43 -29.75 3.89
CA LEU A 136 -17.73 -29.65 4.59
C LEU A 136 -18.71 -30.77 4.18
N GLU A 137 -18.69 -31.16 2.91
CA GLU A 137 -19.58 -32.25 2.40
C GLU A 137 -19.04 -33.64 2.74
N CYS A 138 -17.74 -33.88 2.61
CA CYS A 138 -17.15 -35.22 2.70
C CYS A 138 -16.51 -35.54 4.07
N GLY A 139 -16.24 -34.51 4.91
CA GLY A 139 -15.60 -34.71 6.19
C GLY A 139 -14.20 -35.34 6.05
N ASN A 140 -13.91 -36.36 6.88
CA ASN A 140 -12.62 -37.08 6.85
C ASN A 140 -12.32 -37.80 5.52
N ASP A 141 -13.33 -38.05 4.69
CA ASP A 141 -13.15 -38.70 3.38
C ASP A 141 -12.67 -37.73 2.30
N SER A 142 -12.61 -36.43 2.61
CA SER A 142 -12.12 -35.42 1.68
C SER A 142 -10.61 -35.50 1.52
N PRO A 143 -10.06 -35.49 0.26
CA PRO A 143 -8.63 -35.35 0.04
C PRO A 143 -8.08 -34.00 0.48
N TYR A 144 -8.93 -32.99 0.70
CA TYR A 144 -8.56 -31.64 1.12
C TYR A 144 -8.69 -31.40 2.62
N ARG A 145 -8.93 -32.44 3.45
CA ARG A 145 -9.14 -32.32 4.90
C ARG A 145 -7.97 -31.65 5.62
N ASP A 146 -6.76 -31.76 5.10
CA ASP A 146 -5.55 -31.19 5.69
C ASP A 146 -5.19 -29.80 5.11
N TRP A 147 -6.03 -29.29 4.19
CA TRP A 147 -5.80 -27.96 3.57
C TRP A 147 -6.10 -26.79 4.51
N PHE A 148 -6.91 -27.04 5.53
CA PHE A 148 -7.31 -26.07 6.54
C PHE A 148 -7.17 -26.69 7.92
N PHE A 149 -7.25 -25.88 8.95
CA PHE A 149 -7.22 -26.36 10.33
C PHE A 149 -8.65 -26.64 10.78
N PHE A 150 -9.02 -27.91 10.94
CA PHE A 150 -10.34 -28.32 11.39
C PHE A 150 -10.31 -28.94 12.80
N ASP A 151 -11.46 -28.89 13.48
CA ASP A 151 -11.71 -29.67 14.69
C ASP A 151 -11.89 -31.16 14.29
N PRO A 152 -11.02 -32.07 14.78
CA PRO A 152 -11.07 -33.49 14.38
C PRO A 152 -12.38 -34.18 14.76
N ASP A 153 -13.02 -33.79 15.89
CA ASP A 153 -14.26 -34.40 16.34
C ASP A 153 -15.42 -33.99 15.46
N ARG A 154 -15.52 -32.72 15.08
CA ARG A 154 -16.53 -32.22 14.15
C ARG A 154 -16.35 -32.82 12.77
N LEU A 155 -15.12 -32.89 12.29
CA LEU A 155 -14.77 -33.48 11.00
C LEU A 155 -15.22 -34.97 10.90
N SER A 156 -15.01 -35.77 11.98
CA SER A 156 -15.38 -37.18 12.00
C SER A 156 -16.89 -37.45 12.09
N ARG A 157 -17.62 -36.58 12.78
CA ARG A 157 -19.06 -36.79 13.07
C ARG A 157 -20.00 -36.19 12.04
N ARG A 158 -19.51 -35.29 11.18
CA ARG A 158 -20.33 -34.50 10.22
C ARG A 158 -21.54 -33.81 10.87
N LYS A 159 -21.46 -33.49 12.18
CA LYS A 159 -22.54 -32.89 12.96
C LYS A 159 -22.16 -31.49 13.40
N HIS A 160 -23.12 -30.55 13.25
CA HIS A 160 -23.05 -29.19 13.79
C HIS A 160 -21.84 -28.39 13.28
N TRP A 161 -21.58 -28.46 11.98
CA TRP A 161 -20.61 -27.59 11.35
C TRP A 161 -21.05 -27.21 9.94
N GLY A 162 -20.60 -26.03 9.52
CA GLY A 162 -20.94 -25.51 8.20
C GLY A 162 -20.21 -24.19 7.98
N ALA A 163 -20.29 -23.71 6.75
CA ALA A 163 -19.68 -22.43 6.39
C ALA A 163 -20.41 -21.21 7.01
N TYR A 164 -21.59 -21.44 7.59
CA TYR A 164 -22.48 -20.39 8.09
C TYR A 164 -22.90 -20.72 9.54
N PRO A 165 -22.06 -20.30 10.54
CA PRO A 165 -22.31 -20.63 11.94
C PRO A 165 -23.62 -20.01 12.43
N GLY A 166 -24.27 -20.70 13.37
CA GLY A 166 -25.47 -20.24 14.05
C GLY A 166 -25.18 -19.18 15.13
N THR A 167 -26.25 -18.61 15.68
CA THR A 167 -26.12 -17.53 16.69
C THR A 167 -25.27 -17.93 17.90
N GLY A 168 -25.36 -19.17 18.38
CA GLY A 168 -24.55 -19.64 19.51
C GLY A 168 -23.04 -19.65 19.21
N GLU A 169 -22.68 -20.10 18.03
CA GLU A 169 -21.28 -20.15 17.55
C GLU A 169 -20.73 -18.74 17.31
N LEU A 170 -21.56 -17.84 16.74
CA LEU A 170 -21.16 -16.43 16.57
C LEU A 170 -20.97 -15.73 17.92
N ASN A 171 -21.83 -15.98 18.90
CA ASN A 171 -21.68 -15.45 20.25
C ASN A 171 -20.40 -15.98 20.92
N ALA A 172 -20.06 -17.24 20.72
CA ALA A 172 -18.81 -17.81 21.25
C ALA A 172 -17.57 -17.11 20.66
N LEU A 173 -17.55 -16.86 19.36
CA LEU A 173 -16.49 -16.06 18.71
C LEU A 173 -16.40 -14.64 19.23
N GLN A 174 -17.54 -13.96 19.40
CA GLN A 174 -17.58 -12.59 19.93
C GLN A 174 -17.10 -12.51 21.39
N ASN A 175 -17.27 -13.59 22.15
CA ASN A 175 -16.76 -13.74 23.51
C ASN A 175 -15.28 -14.18 23.58
N GLY A 176 -14.60 -14.28 22.43
CA GLY A 176 -13.18 -14.59 22.34
C GLY A 176 -12.85 -16.08 22.38
N GLU A 177 -13.82 -16.99 22.15
CA GLU A 177 -13.52 -18.40 22.00
C GLU A 177 -12.73 -18.67 20.72
N ASP A 178 -11.77 -19.59 20.78
CA ASP A 178 -11.01 -20.05 19.63
C ASP A 178 -11.93 -20.55 18.51
N SER A 179 -11.68 -20.14 17.27
CA SER A 179 -12.56 -20.42 16.14
C SER A 179 -12.67 -21.94 15.85
N ILE A 180 -11.61 -22.74 16.08
CA ILE A 180 -11.69 -24.19 15.88
C ILE A 180 -12.73 -24.80 16.84
N LYS A 181 -12.77 -24.34 18.09
CA LYS A 181 -13.76 -24.79 19.08
C LYS A 181 -15.15 -24.26 18.76
N ALA A 182 -15.25 -22.96 18.50
CA ALA A 182 -16.53 -22.29 18.29
C ALA A 182 -17.25 -22.76 17.01
N ILE A 183 -16.54 -22.81 15.86
CA ILE A 183 -17.14 -23.07 14.53
C ILE A 183 -16.59 -24.28 13.79
N GLY A 184 -15.60 -25.01 14.39
CA GLY A 184 -15.07 -26.26 13.83
C GLY A 184 -13.89 -26.09 12.88
N TYR A 185 -13.43 -24.86 12.62
CA TYR A 185 -12.24 -24.58 11.81
C TYR A 185 -11.59 -23.26 12.19
N ARG A 186 -10.31 -23.10 11.84
CA ARG A 186 -9.59 -21.86 12.08
C ARG A 186 -9.98 -20.81 11.04
N GLY A 187 -10.68 -19.76 11.48
CA GLY A 187 -10.89 -18.54 10.72
C GLY A 187 -9.82 -17.50 11.02
N TRP A 188 -9.28 -16.84 9.99
CA TRP A 188 -8.41 -15.68 10.20
C TRP A 188 -9.19 -14.56 10.92
N TRP A 189 -8.61 -13.95 11.96
CA TRP A 189 -9.28 -13.02 12.88
C TRP A 189 -10.60 -13.57 13.47
N HIS A 190 -10.72 -14.89 13.63
CA HIS A 190 -11.95 -15.55 14.05
C HIS A 190 -13.15 -15.29 13.13
N LEU A 191 -12.91 -14.85 11.88
CA LEU A 191 -13.96 -14.61 10.89
C LEU A 191 -14.35 -15.92 10.19
N PRO A 192 -15.65 -16.35 10.32
CA PRO A 192 -16.12 -17.59 9.67
C PRO A 192 -16.01 -17.55 8.13
N ALA A 193 -16.00 -16.35 7.56
CA ALA A 193 -15.88 -16.17 6.11
C ALA A 193 -14.50 -16.52 5.56
N LEU A 194 -13.46 -16.61 6.42
CA LEU A 194 -12.05 -16.62 6.05
C LEU A 194 -11.31 -17.83 6.65
N PRO A 195 -11.58 -19.07 6.19
CA PRO A 195 -10.82 -20.23 6.62
C PRO A 195 -9.33 -20.07 6.30
N LYS A 196 -8.46 -20.27 7.31
CA LYS A 196 -7.02 -20.15 7.19
C LYS A 196 -6.43 -21.38 6.51
N PHE A 197 -5.61 -21.17 5.48
CA PHE A 197 -4.85 -22.25 4.86
C PHE A 197 -3.86 -22.89 5.82
N ASN A 198 -3.72 -24.21 5.72
CA ASN A 198 -2.69 -24.96 6.43
C ASN A 198 -1.44 -25.10 5.55
N THR A 199 -0.57 -24.13 5.59
CA THR A 199 0.68 -24.10 4.81
C THR A 199 1.72 -25.13 5.27
N ASN A 200 1.44 -25.92 6.33
CA ASN A 200 2.24 -27.11 6.66
C ASN A 200 1.95 -28.29 5.71
N THR A 201 0.82 -28.27 5.01
CA THR A 201 0.43 -29.28 4.03
C THR A 201 1.14 -29.03 2.70
N PRO A 202 1.92 -30.00 2.16
CA PRO A 202 2.67 -29.81 0.91
C PRO A 202 1.78 -29.40 -0.28
N ASP A 203 0.60 -30.04 -0.42
CA ASP A 203 -0.33 -29.75 -1.51
C ASP A 203 -0.89 -28.31 -1.46
N VAL A 204 -1.05 -27.73 -0.26
CA VAL A 204 -1.43 -26.33 -0.07
C VAL A 204 -0.31 -25.40 -0.52
N ARG A 205 0.92 -25.72 -0.13
CA ARG A 205 2.11 -24.92 -0.56
C ARG A 205 2.20 -24.92 -2.09
N GLU A 206 2.12 -26.13 -2.69
CA GLU A 206 2.21 -26.26 -4.14
C GLU A 206 1.09 -25.49 -4.85
N PHE A 207 -0.15 -25.60 -4.38
CA PHE A 207 -1.28 -24.84 -4.92
C PHE A 207 -1.02 -23.32 -4.88
N LEU A 208 -0.56 -22.78 -3.76
CA LEU A 208 -0.29 -21.34 -3.60
C LEU A 208 0.89 -20.88 -4.47
N PHE A 209 1.92 -21.72 -4.59
CA PHE A 209 3.06 -21.45 -5.48
C PHE A 209 2.67 -21.50 -6.95
N ASP A 210 1.85 -22.46 -7.35
CA ASP A 210 1.31 -22.55 -8.71
C ASP A 210 0.48 -21.32 -9.08
N VAL A 211 -0.34 -20.81 -8.15
CA VAL A 211 -1.07 -19.55 -8.33
C VAL A 211 -0.10 -18.39 -8.56
N ALA A 212 0.92 -18.28 -7.71
CA ALA A 212 1.91 -17.21 -7.83
C ALA A 212 2.64 -17.26 -9.18
N GLU A 213 3.09 -18.45 -9.58
CA GLU A 213 3.75 -18.67 -10.86
C GLU A 213 2.84 -18.39 -12.06
N TYR A 214 1.56 -18.83 -11.97
CA TYR A 214 0.59 -18.65 -13.06
C TYR A 214 0.43 -17.16 -13.42
N TRP A 215 0.25 -16.29 -12.44
CA TRP A 215 0.06 -14.87 -12.71
C TRP A 215 1.35 -14.15 -13.13
N ILE A 216 2.51 -14.59 -12.65
CA ILE A 216 3.80 -14.09 -13.17
C ILE A 216 3.97 -14.50 -14.65
N LYS A 217 3.65 -15.76 -15.01
CA LYS A 217 3.61 -16.22 -16.41
C LYS A 217 2.54 -15.49 -17.23
N PHE A 218 1.44 -15.11 -16.62
CA PHE A 218 0.41 -14.26 -17.24
C PHE A 218 0.94 -12.87 -17.56
N GLY A 219 1.96 -12.39 -16.86
CA GLY A 219 2.70 -11.17 -17.19
C GLY A 219 2.65 -10.05 -16.17
N ILE A 220 2.23 -10.30 -14.94
CA ILE A 220 2.32 -9.29 -13.88
C ILE A 220 3.77 -9.01 -13.49
N ASP A 221 4.02 -7.82 -12.96
CA ASP A 221 5.36 -7.36 -12.60
C ASP A 221 5.71 -7.60 -11.12
N GLY A 222 4.79 -8.15 -10.35
CA GLY A 222 5.04 -8.45 -8.94
C GLY A 222 3.81 -8.75 -8.11
N TRP A 223 4.06 -9.00 -6.84
CA TRP A 223 3.07 -9.31 -5.82
C TRP A 223 3.16 -8.37 -4.62
N ARG A 224 2.04 -7.85 -4.19
CA ARG A 224 1.85 -7.40 -2.81
C ARG A 224 1.23 -8.55 -2.03
N LEU A 225 1.76 -8.89 -0.88
CA LEU A 225 1.36 -10.06 -0.11
C LEU A 225 0.57 -9.61 1.12
N ASP A 226 -0.71 -9.98 1.11
CA ASP A 226 -1.66 -9.68 2.17
C ASP A 226 -1.29 -10.41 3.45
N VAL A 227 -1.27 -9.70 4.59
CA VAL A 227 -0.98 -10.21 5.93
C VAL A 227 0.14 -11.26 5.96
N ALA A 228 1.24 -10.98 5.27
CA ALA A 228 2.29 -11.95 4.99
C ALA A 228 2.87 -12.63 6.25
N THR A 229 2.94 -11.90 7.37
CA THR A 229 3.47 -12.43 8.65
C THR A 229 2.59 -13.49 9.31
N GLU A 230 1.33 -13.61 8.86
CA GLU A 230 0.41 -14.66 9.33
C GLU A 230 0.79 -16.07 8.83
N ILE A 231 1.55 -16.15 7.74
CA ILE A 231 2.26 -17.38 7.35
C ILE A 231 3.64 -17.29 7.99
N ASP A 232 3.73 -17.75 9.24
CA ASP A 232 4.95 -17.68 10.07
C ASP A 232 5.92 -18.83 9.72
N ASP A 233 6.34 -18.87 8.44
CA ASP A 233 7.23 -19.89 7.88
C ASP A 233 8.20 -19.27 6.89
N ASP A 234 9.44 -19.05 7.30
CA ASP A 234 10.49 -18.47 6.45
C ASP A 234 10.73 -19.32 5.19
N SER A 235 10.65 -20.67 5.31
CA SER A 235 10.88 -21.57 4.18
C SER A 235 9.80 -21.43 3.10
N PHE A 236 8.56 -21.12 3.50
CA PHE A 236 7.47 -20.85 2.55
C PHE A 236 7.78 -19.61 1.70
N TRP A 237 8.17 -18.50 2.34
CA TRP A 237 8.43 -17.25 1.63
C TRP A 237 9.74 -17.29 0.83
N GLN A 238 10.74 -18.03 1.30
CA GLN A 238 11.97 -18.26 0.55
C GLN A 238 11.69 -19.05 -0.75
N GLU A 239 10.90 -20.12 -0.66
CA GLU A 239 10.49 -20.90 -1.83
C GLU A 239 9.60 -20.08 -2.77
N PHE A 240 8.62 -19.35 -2.23
CA PHE A 240 7.78 -18.42 -2.99
C PHE A 240 8.63 -17.46 -3.85
N ARG A 241 9.59 -16.79 -3.21
CA ARG A 241 10.52 -15.89 -3.89
C ARG A 241 11.31 -16.60 -4.99
N GLN A 242 11.88 -17.76 -4.68
CA GLN A 242 12.69 -18.53 -5.64
C GLN A 242 11.88 -18.88 -6.88
N ARG A 243 10.65 -19.36 -6.72
CA ARG A 243 9.77 -19.74 -7.83
C ARG A 243 9.35 -18.54 -8.67
N VAL A 244 8.91 -17.46 -8.04
CA VAL A 244 8.54 -16.22 -8.71
C VAL A 244 9.72 -15.65 -9.50
N ARG A 245 10.89 -15.54 -8.87
CA ARG A 245 12.11 -14.99 -9.49
C ARG A 245 12.72 -15.87 -10.58
N LYS A 246 12.47 -17.16 -10.55
CA LYS A 246 12.87 -18.09 -11.63
C LYS A 246 12.14 -17.78 -12.93
N ILE A 247 10.91 -17.28 -12.86
CA ILE A 247 10.09 -16.92 -14.04
C ILE A 247 10.37 -15.49 -14.47
N ASN A 248 10.34 -14.55 -13.51
CA ASN A 248 10.62 -13.15 -13.74
C ASN A 248 11.63 -12.63 -12.69
N PRO A 249 12.93 -12.54 -13.02
CA PRO A 249 13.95 -12.02 -12.11
C PRO A 249 13.69 -10.60 -11.62
N GLU A 250 12.91 -9.82 -12.36
CA GLU A 250 12.54 -8.43 -12.04
C GLU A 250 11.18 -8.29 -11.33
N ALA A 251 10.55 -9.42 -10.93
CA ALA A 251 9.29 -9.36 -10.19
C ALA A 251 9.49 -8.72 -8.81
N TYR A 252 8.69 -7.71 -8.49
CA TYR A 252 8.70 -7.06 -7.18
C TYR A 252 7.83 -7.85 -6.19
N ILE A 253 8.36 -8.13 -4.99
CA ILE A 253 7.66 -8.84 -3.93
C ILE A 253 7.63 -7.95 -2.70
N VAL A 254 6.49 -7.31 -2.46
CA VAL A 254 6.28 -6.41 -1.32
C VAL A 254 5.27 -7.01 -0.35
N ALA A 255 5.59 -7.03 0.95
CA ALA A 255 4.73 -7.58 1.97
C ALA A 255 3.94 -6.49 2.71
N GLU A 256 2.72 -6.79 3.09
CA GLU A 256 2.02 -6.01 4.09
C GLU A 256 2.53 -6.40 5.48
N ILE A 257 3.30 -5.51 6.08
CA ILE A 257 3.82 -5.64 7.45
C ILE A 257 3.69 -4.28 8.11
N TRP A 258 3.08 -4.25 9.31
CA TRP A 258 2.74 -3.02 10.04
C TRP A 258 3.77 -2.62 11.10
N HIS A 259 4.84 -3.40 11.23
CA HIS A 259 5.92 -3.24 12.20
C HIS A 259 7.28 -3.45 11.52
N GLU A 260 8.36 -3.33 12.28
CA GLU A 260 9.70 -3.59 11.77
C GLU A 260 9.82 -5.03 11.25
N ALA A 261 10.36 -5.19 10.04
CA ALA A 261 10.34 -6.42 9.27
C ALA A 261 11.74 -7.03 9.02
N GLN A 262 12.73 -6.78 9.89
CA GLN A 262 14.11 -7.22 9.66
C GLN A 262 14.20 -8.72 9.39
N ARG A 263 13.37 -9.57 10.05
CA ARG A 263 13.33 -11.02 9.82
C ARG A 263 13.09 -11.37 8.36
N TRP A 264 12.14 -10.69 7.74
CA TRP A 264 11.66 -11.00 6.39
C TRP A 264 12.35 -10.23 5.27
N LEU A 265 13.12 -9.18 5.63
CA LEU A 265 13.80 -8.29 4.70
C LEU A 265 15.33 -8.50 4.70
N GLN A 266 15.74 -9.78 4.75
CA GLN A 266 17.16 -10.16 4.62
C GLN A 266 17.60 -10.30 3.16
N GLY A 267 16.67 -10.22 2.20
CA GLY A 267 16.90 -10.37 0.77
C GLY A 267 16.59 -11.76 0.22
N ASP A 268 16.05 -12.65 1.02
CA ASP A 268 15.73 -14.03 0.67
C ASP A 268 14.21 -14.34 0.66
N GLN A 269 13.38 -13.41 1.18
CA GLN A 269 11.93 -13.52 1.23
C GLN A 269 11.27 -12.37 0.45
N PHE A 270 11.14 -11.17 1.04
CA PHE A 270 10.54 -10.01 0.39
C PHE A 270 11.59 -8.99 -0.04
N ASP A 271 11.26 -8.18 -1.04
CA ASP A 271 12.07 -7.03 -1.46
C ASP A 271 11.83 -5.82 -0.57
N ALA A 272 10.62 -5.71 -0.03
CA ALA A 272 10.18 -4.55 0.75
C ALA A 272 8.92 -4.88 1.56
N GLN A 273 8.54 -3.91 2.39
CA GLN A 273 7.21 -3.84 3.02
C GLN A 273 6.46 -2.59 2.56
N MET A 274 5.13 -2.59 2.75
CA MET A 274 4.34 -1.37 2.82
C MET A 274 4.80 -0.58 4.05
N ASN A 275 5.46 0.58 3.84
CA ASN A 275 6.29 1.22 4.85
C ASN A 275 5.48 2.06 5.85
N TYR A 276 4.57 1.42 6.58
CA TYR A 276 3.78 2.07 7.62
C TYR A 276 4.63 2.63 8.77
N GLU A 277 5.85 2.10 8.98
CA GLU A 277 6.78 2.63 9.98
C GLU A 277 7.29 4.03 9.65
N VAL A 278 7.29 4.43 8.37
CA VAL A 278 7.53 5.82 7.95
C VAL A 278 6.23 6.62 7.87
N THR A 279 5.09 5.99 7.54
CA THR A 279 3.78 6.66 7.52
C THR A 279 3.42 7.26 8.88
N LYS A 280 3.62 6.51 9.97
CA LYS A 280 3.30 6.95 11.34
C LYS A 280 4.00 8.25 11.76
N PRO A 281 5.34 8.36 11.67
CA PRO A 281 6.03 9.62 11.98
C PRO A 281 5.70 10.73 10.98
N MET A 282 5.48 10.45 9.68
CA MET A 282 5.02 11.47 8.73
C MET A 282 3.70 12.08 9.17
N LEU A 283 2.73 11.24 9.53
CA LEU A 283 1.43 11.70 10.00
C LEU A 283 1.57 12.57 11.27
N ALA A 284 2.31 12.11 12.27
CA ALA A 284 2.49 12.82 13.53
C ALA A 284 3.22 14.18 13.35
N PHE A 285 4.23 14.24 12.49
CA PHE A 285 5.03 15.46 12.30
C PHE A 285 4.33 16.48 11.39
N PHE A 286 3.86 16.04 10.21
CA PHE A 286 3.27 16.98 9.25
C PHE A 286 1.86 17.44 9.63
N ALA A 287 1.12 16.66 10.40
CA ALA A 287 -0.14 17.10 10.96
C ALA A 287 0.04 18.19 12.02
N GLY A 288 1.02 18.03 12.91
CA GLY A 288 1.22 18.96 14.03
C GLY A 288 -0.07 19.15 14.84
N LYS A 289 -0.54 20.39 14.95
CA LYS A 289 -1.79 20.74 15.67
C LYS A 289 -3.08 20.33 14.94
N HIS A 290 -2.99 19.98 13.64
CA HIS A 290 -4.14 19.60 12.82
C HIS A 290 -4.51 18.12 12.93
N LEU A 291 -3.82 17.37 13.77
CA LEU A 291 -4.05 15.94 13.98
C LEU A 291 -5.47 15.67 14.51
N ASP A 292 -6.28 14.93 13.76
CA ASP A 292 -7.62 14.51 14.18
C ASP A 292 -7.56 13.21 14.99
N LYS A 293 -7.55 13.37 16.32
CA LYS A 293 -7.49 12.23 17.25
C LYS A 293 -8.71 11.32 17.14
N ARG A 294 -9.88 11.84 16.80
CA ARG A 294 -11.12 11.07 16.66
C ARG A 294 -10.98 10.08 15.49
N VAL A 295 -10.46 10.55 14.36
CA VAL A 295 -10.23 9.72 13.18
C VAL A 295 -9.17 8.65 13.48
N LEU A 296 -8.06 9.02 14.13
CA LEU A 296 -6.98 8.09 14.44
C LEU A 296 -7.37 7.01 15.44
N HIS A 297 -8.23 7.32 16.41
CA HIS A 297 -8.71 6.31 17.39
C HIS A 297 -9.52 5.17 16.75
N GLN A 298 -10.02 5.35 15.54
CA GLN A 298 -10.75 4.30 14.82
C GLN A 298 -9.80 3.26 14.18
N GLN A 299 -8.51 3.57 14.05
CA GLN A 299 -7.52 2.69 13.44
C GLN A 299 -6.54 2.15 14.50
N SER A 300 -6.62 0.86 14.81
CA SER A 300 -5.81 0.22 15.85
C SER A 300 -4.31 0.42 15.68
N ASN A 301 -3.81 0.36 14.45
CA ASN A 301 -2.40 0.53 14.13
C ASN A 301 -1.89 1.98 14.32
N TYR A 302 -2.81 2.95 14.51
CA TYR A 302 -2.50 4.35 14.78
C TYR A 302 -2.72 4.75 16.25
N HIS A 303 -3.12 3.81 17.12
CA HIS A 303 -3.37 4.08 18.55
C HIS A 303 -2.16 4.67 19.28
N GLY A 304 -0.95 4.46 18.78
CA GLY A 304 0.28 5.07 19.32
C GLY A 304 0.48 6.55 18.95
N ILE A 305 -0.36 7.12 18.07
CA ILE A 305 -0.25 8.51 17.62
C ILE A 305 -1.24 9.34 18.43
N HIS A 306 -0.79 9.89 19.57
CA HIS A 306 -1.64 10.67 20.47
C HIS A 306 -1.52 12.19 20.29
N HIS A 307 -0.43 12.64 19.69
CA HIS A 307 -0.11 14.06 19.47
C HIS A 307 0.89 14.21 18.32
N GLY A 308 1.03 15.43 17.81
CA GLY A 308 2.11 15.79 16.91
C GLY A 308 3.47 15.63 17.58
N ILE A 309 4.48 15.27 16.83
CA ILE A 309 5.87 15.17 17.25
C ILE A 309 6.69 16.37 16.76
N ASP A 310 7.77 16.69 17.45
CA ASP A 310 8.67 17.74 17.02
C ASP A 310 9.66 17.25 15.92
N ALA A 311 10.42 18.17 15.35
CA ALA A 311 11.37 17.88 14.28
C ALA A 311 12.51 16.95 14.73
N HIS A 312 12.90 17.00 16.00
CA HIS A 312 13.95 16.16 16.53
C HIS A 312 13.50 14.71 16.69
N GLU A 313 12.30 14.50 17.25
CA GLU A 313 11.70 13.17 17.36
C GLU A 313 11.43 12.57 15.98
N PHE A 314 10.89 13.38 15.05
CA PHE A 314 10.70 12.94 13.66
C PHE A 314 12.02 12.48 13.04
N ALA A 315 13.08 13.29 13.16
CA ALA A 315 14.40 12.97 12.62
C ALA A 315 14.95 11.66 13.18
N ASN A 316 14.81 11.43 14.50
CA ASN A 316 15.29 10.20 15.14
C ASN A 316 14.54 8.96 14.64
N ARG A 317 13.23 9.06 14.43
CA ARG A 317 12.42 7.96 13.86
C ARG A 317 12.80 7.68 12.40
N ILE A 318 13.07 8.73 11.60
CA ILE A 318 13.52 8.58 10.22
C ILE A 318 14.91 7.96 10.14
N ASP A 319 15.86 8.42 10.97
CA ASP A 319 17.20 7.83 11.03
C ASP A 319 17.17 6.36 11.47
N HIS A 320 16.31 6.02 12.44
CA HIS A 320 16.07 4.64 12.85
C HIS A 320 15.58 3.77 11.67
N ASN A 321 14.55 4.23 10.97
CA ASN A 321 14.00 3.52 9.81
C ASN A 321 15.04 3.31 8.69
N LEU A 322 15.87 4.32 8.42
CA LEU A 322 16.95 4.21 7.43
C LEU A 322 18.04 3.21 7.84
N GLY A 323 18.21 2.98 9.14
CA GLY A 323 19.19 2.05 9.70
C GLY A 323 18.70 0.60 9.81
N LEU A 324 17.39 0.31 9.62
CA LEU A 324 16.82 -1.00 9.83
C LEU A 324 17.25 -2.04 8.78
N TYR A 325 17.45 -1.62 7.54
CA TYR A 325 17.62 -2.52 6.40
C TYR A 325 18.88 -2.17 5.59
N LYS A 326 19.34 -3.12 4.78
CA LYS A 326 20.35 -2.84 3.76
C LYS A 326 19.84 -1.78 2.78
N GLN A 327 20.76 -1.05 2.17
CA GLN A 327 20.42 0.08 1.30
C GLN A 327 19.49 -0.30 0.15
N ASP A 328 19.71 -1.43 -0.52
CA ASP A 328 18.87 -1.91 -1.61
C ASP A 328 17.43 -2.18 -1.16
N ILE A 329 17.24 -2.76 0.03
CA ILE A 329 15.94 -2.96 0.66
C ILE A 329 15.28 -1.62 1.03
N THR A 330 16.05 -0.70 1.64
CA THR A 330 15.55 0.65 2.00
C THR A 330 15.05 1.42 0.77
N TYR A 331 15.74 1.27 -0.36
CA TYR A 331 15.41 1.97 -1.61
C TYR A 331 14.29 1.27 -2.41
N ALA A 332 13.93 0.05 -2.04
CA ALA A 332 12.79 -0.66 -2.60
C ALA A 332 11.50 -0.54 -1.76
N GLN A 333 11.55 0.07 -0.55
CA GLN A 333 10.38 0.19 0.32
C GLN A 333 9.21 0.90 -0.39
N LEU A 334 7.99 0.39 -0.20
CA LEU A 334 6.78 1.02 -0.71
C LEU A 334 6.28 2.06 0.30
N ASN A 335 6.63 3.33 0.08
CA ASN A 335 6.26 4.43 0.96
C ASN A 335 4.86 4.94 0.63
N LEU A 336 4.03 5.13 1.65
CA LEU A 336 2.64 5.56 1.49
C LEU A 336 2.24 6.53 2.61
N LEU A 337 1.24 7.37 2.37
CA LEU A 337 0.61 8.22 3.38
C LEU A 337 -0.60 7.54 4.00
N ASP A 338 -1.32 6.77 3.20
CA ASP A 338 -2.55 6.05 3.53
C ASP A 338 -2.78 4.91 2.55
N SER A 339 -3.80 4.11 2.81
CA SER A 339 -4.20 2.99 1.96
C SER A 339 -5.70 2.71 2.10
N HIS A 340 -6.16 1.63 1.49
CA HIS A 340 -7.53 1.13 1.64
C HIS A 340 -7.88 0.61 3.05
N ASP A 341 -6.87 0.42 3.92
CA ASP A 341 -7.02 -0.08 5.30
C ASP A 341 -6.91 1.03 6.35
N THR A 342 -6.63 2.25 5.93
CA THR A 342 -6.46 3.39 6.83
C THR A 342 -7.40 4.54 6.47
N PRO A 343 -7.73 5.42 7.41
CA PRO A 343 -8.29 6.72 7.05
C PRO A 343 -7.35 7.45 6.08
N ARG A 344 -7.92 8.21 5.16
CA ARG A 344 -7.12 9.03 4.25
C ARG A 344 -6.34 10.10 5.02
N PHE A 345 -5.12 10.37 4.61
CA PHE A 345 -4.23 11.32 5.29
C PHE A 345 -4.91 12.68 5.48
N LEU A 346 -5.62 13.18 4.47
CA LEU A 346 -6.33 14.45 4.54
C LEU A 346 -7.38 14.48 5.68
N SER A 347 -8.07 13.35 5.92
CA SER A 347 -9.01 13.22 7.05
C SER A 347 -8.29 13.18 8.40
N CYS A 348 -7.13 12.51 8.46
CA CYS A 348 -6.31 12.45 9.68
C CYS A 348 -5.76 13.82 10.09
N VAL A 349 -5.66 14.75 9.17
CA VAL A 349 -5.15 16.12 9.40
C VAL A 349 -6.25 17.18 9.33
N SER A 350 -7.49 16.81 9.65
CA SER A 350 -8.66 17.73 9.68
C SER A 350 -8.82 18.56 8.39
N GLY A 351 -8.55 17.96 7.24
CA GLY A 351 -8.64 18.62 5.93
C GLY A 351 -7.51 19.61 5.62
N ASN A 352 -6.44 19.66 6.43
CA ASN A 352 -5.33 20.59 6.20
C ASN A 352 -4.47 20.17 5.00
N LYS A 353 -4.62 20.91 3.91
CA LYS A 353 -3.93 20.62 2.64
C LYS A 353 -2.41 20.87 2.71
N ASP A 354 -1.95 21.82 3.51
CA ASP A 354 -0.52 22.10 3.67
C ASP A 354 0.18 20.93 4.35
N SER A 355 -0.48 20.26 5.31
CA SER A 355 0.01 19.01 5.91
C SER A 355 0.16 17.91 4.86
N LEU A 356 -0.84 17.73 3.98
CA LEU A 356 -0.78 16.75 2.90
C LEU A 356 0.32 17.08 1.88
N LYS A 357 0.48 18.35 1.50
CA LYS A 357 1.54 18.80 0.59
C LYS A 357 2.93 18.53 1.18
N LEU A 358 3.16 18.86 2.46
CA LEU A 358 4.44 18.63 3.13
C LEU A 358 4.76 17.15 3.25
N ALA A 359 3.81 16.33 3.67
CA ALA A 359 3.98 14.88 3.77
C ALA A 359 4.26 14.25 2.39
N SER A 360 3.56 14.71 1.34
CA SER A 360 3.78 14.27 -0.03
C SER A 360 5.17 14.65 -0.51
N LEU A 361 5.62 15.89 -0.31
CA LEU A 361 6.96 16.31 -0.70
C LEU A 361 8.04 15.48 0.00
N PHE A 362 7.88 15.21 1.30
CA PHE A 362 8.78 14.31 2.02
C PHE A 362 8.78 12.92 1.37
N MET A 363 7.62 12.28 1.19
CA MET A 363 7.51 10.94 0.62
C MET A 363 8.16 10.84 -0.77
N PHE A 364 7.99 11.86 -1.62
CA PHE A 364 8.56 11.88 -2.97
C PHE A 364 10.06 12.20 -3.03
N THR A 365 10.64 12.70 -1.95
CA THR A 365 12.06 13.01 -1.86
C THR A 365 12.84 12.06 -0.94
N TYR A 366 12.14 11.26 -0.15
CA TYR A 366 12.68 10.21 0.71
C TYR A 366 13.10 8.95 -0.09
N PRO A 367 14.08 8.13 0.38
CA PRO A 367 14.41 6.83 -0.22
C PRO A 367 13.22 5.87 -0.27
N GLY A 368 13.15 5.07 -1.34
CA GLY A 368 12.04 4.13 -1.57
C GLY A 368 11.07 4.62 -2.64
N ALA A 369 10.13 3.78 -3.03
CA ALA A 369 9.13 4.06 -4.06
C ALA A 369 7.89 4.70 -3.44
N PRO A 370 7.50 5.93 -3.81
CA PRO A 370 6.27 6.55 -3.33
C PRO A 370 5.06 5.87 -3.94
N CYS A 371 4.01 5.70 -3.14
CA CYS A 371 2.72 5.16 -3.55
C CYS A 371 1.60 6.16 -3.23
N ILE A 372 0.87 6.58 -4.24
CA ILE A 372 -0.33 7.42 -4.10
C ILE A 372 -1.53 6.48 -3.99
N TYR A 373 -2.31 6.60 -2.94
CA TYR A 373 -3.63 5.96 -2.87
C TYR A 373 -4.61 6.77 -3.73
N TYR A 374 -5.39 6.10 -4.59
CA TYR A 374 -6.23 6.77 -5.60
C TYR A 374 -7.08 7.91 -5.02
N GLY A 375 -7.02 9.05 -5.69
CA GLY A 375 -7.78 10.25 -5.32
C GLY A 375 -7.10 11.18 -4.32
N ASN A 376 -5.96 10.82 -3.71
CA ASN A 376 -5.22 11.74 -2.85
C ASN A 376 -4.74 12.96 -3.62
N GLU A 377 -4.38 12.78 -4.89
CA GLU A 377 -3.93 13.85 -5.79
C GLU A 377 -4.98 14.88 -6.10
N ILE A 378 -6.25 14.54 -5.92
CA ILE A 378 -7.39 15.46 -6.13
C ILE A 378 -8.09 15.87 -4.84
N GLY A 379 -7.51 15.52 -3.68
CA GLY A 379 -8.02 15.92 -2.36
C GLY A 379 -9.20 15.10 -1.86
N MET A 380 -9.33 13.83 -2.25
CA MET A 380 -10.33 12.95 -1.64
C MET A 380 -10.07 12.77 -0.14
N ASP A 381 -11.13 12.88 0.64
CA ASP A 381 -11.18 12.54 2.05
C ASP A 381 -11.84 11.16 2.27
N GLY A 382 -11.77 10.67 3.49
CA GLY A 382 -12.42 9.44 3.93
C GLY A 382 -11.88 9.02 5.28
N GLU A 383 -12.80 8.72 6.20
CA GLU A 383 -12.45 8.20 7.52
C GLU A 383 -12.19 6.69 7.43
N HIS A 384 -12.49 5.94 8.47
CA HIS A 384 -12.30 4.50 8.47
C HIS A 384 -13.14 3.77 7.41
N ASP A 385 -12.73 2.53 7.04
CA ASP A 385 -13.50 1.65 6.16
C ASP A 385 -15.00 1.60 6.56
N PRO A 386 -15.93 1.76 5.62
CA PRO A 386 -15.76 1.84 4.16
C PRO A 386 -15.51 3.25 3.60
N ASP A 387 -15.52 4.31 4.42
CA ASP A 387 -15.48 5.70 3.97
C ASP A 387 -14.18 6.07 3.23
N CYS A 388 -13.04 5.51 3.63
CA CYS A 388 -11.75 5.68 2.90
C CYS A 388 -11.77 5.10 1.47
N ARG A 389 -12.79 4.28 1.14
CA ARG A 389 -12.97 3.58 -0.15
C ARG A 389 -14.07 4.20 -1.00
N LYS A 390 -14.27 5.53 -0.95
CA LYS A 390 -15.19 6.27 -1.82
C LYS A 390 -14.86 6.07 -3.29
N SER A 391 -15.87 6.15 -4.16
CA SER A 391 -15.67 6.13 -5.61
C SER A 391 -14.90 7.35 -6.08
N PHE A 392 -13.97 7.15 -7.03
CA PHE A 392 -13.22 8.25 -7.63
C PHE A 392 -14.19 9.19 -8.41
N PRO A 393 -14.22 10.48 -8.11
CA PRO A 393 -15.11 11.42 -8.77
C PRO A 393 -14.52 11.84 -10.12
N TRP A 394 -14.96 11.22 -11.22
CA TRP A 394 -14.49 11.58 -12.58
C TRP A 394 -15.07 12.90 -13.12
N ASP A 395 -15.96 13.54 -12.37
CA ASP A 395 -16.35 14.94 -12.61
C ASP A 395 -15.22 15.85 -12.13
N GLU A 396 -14.46 16.39 -13.07
CA GLU A 396 -13.30 17.23 -12.79
C GLU A 396 -13.61 18.53 -12.04
N ASN A 397 -14.88 18.95 -11.99
CA ASN A 397 -15.30 20.10 -11.17
C ASN A 397 -15.23 19.82 -9.66
N LYS A 398 -15.16 18.53 -9.28
CA LYS A 398 -15.01 18.08 -7.89
C LYS A 398 -13.54 17.97 -7.46
N TRP A 399 -12.59 18.18 -8.37
CA TRP A 399 -11.17 18.00 -8.10
C TRP A 399 -10.54 19.24 -7.46
N ASP A 400 -9.71 19.04 -6.47
CA ASP A 400 -8.80 20.07 -6.00
C ASP A 400 -7.67 20.25 -7.01
N ARG A 401 -7.79 21.28 -7.85
CA ARG A 401 -6.83 21.57 -8.94
C ARG A 401 -5.46 21.99 -8.41
N ASP A 402 -5.41 22.60 -7.23
CA ASP A 402 -4.15 23.01 -6.60
C ASP A 402 -3.38 21.79 -6.11
N LEU A 403 -4.03 20.84 -5.43
CA LEU A 403 -3.42 19.57 -5.04
C LEU A 403 -2.99 18.74 -6.24
N LEU A 404 -3.79 18.68 -7.28
CA LEU A 404 -3.45 17.94 -8.50
C LEU A 404 -2.21 18.56 -9.18
N GLY A 405 -2.16 19.88 -9.30
CA GLY A 405 -1.00 20.61 -9.83
C GLY A 405 0.25 20.33 -9.01
N TYR A 406 0.15 20.49 -7.71
CA TYR A 406 1.24 20.19 -6.77
C TYR A 406 1.75 18.74 -6.88
N THR A 407 0.83 17.77 -6.96
CA THR A 407 1.20 16.36 -7.10
C THR A 407 1.96 16.12 -8.41
N LYS A 408 1.49 16.67 -9.53
CA LYS A 408 2.20 16.58 -10.82
C LYS A 408 3.61 17.18 -10.74
N GLU A 409 3.77 18.30 -10.08
CA GLU A 409 5.07 18.96 -9.92
C GLU A 409 6.05 18.13 -9.10
N ILE A 410 5.65 17.54 -7.95
CA ILE A 410 6.55 16.69 -7.14
C ILE A 410 6.86 15.36 -7.83
N VAL A 411 5.92 14.80 -8.58
CA VAL A 411 6.14 13.62 -9.43
C VAL A 411 7.21 13.92 -10.48
N GLU A 412 7.06 15.04 -11.18
CA GLU A 412 8.01 15.44 -12.23
C GLU A 412 9.39 15.81 -11.65
N LEU A 413 9.41 16.47 -10.49
CA LEU A 413 10.64 16.76 -9.73
C LEU A 413 11.41 15.46 -9.44
N ARG A 414 10.75 14.41 -8.92
CA ARG A 414 11.37 13.13 -8.65
C ARG A 414 11.86 12.45 -9.93
N LYS A 415 11.04 12.41 -10.99
CA LYS A 415 11.38 11.77 -12.26
C LYS A 415 12.61 12.41 -12.93
N LYS A 416 12.70 13.72 -12.95
CA LYS A 416 13.82 14.46 -13.56
C LYS A 416 15.13 14.37 -12.79
N ASN A 417 15.09 14.05 -11.51
CA ASN A 417 16.25 14.14 -10.63
C ASN A 417 16.61 12.78 -10.01
N PRO A 418 17.56 12.04 -10.60
CA PRO A 418 18.00 10.74 -10.07
C PRO A 418 18.45 10.78 -8.61
N ALA A 419 19.00 11.90 -8.14
CA ALA A 419 19.42 12.04 -6.75
C ALA A 419 18.24 11.86 -5.76
N LEU A 420 17.00 12.27 -6.12
CA LEU A 420 15.82 12.08 -5.28
C LEU A 420 15.33 10.62 -5.24
N ARG A 421 15.78 9.78 -6.17
CA ARG A 421 15.44 8.36 -6.27
C ARG A 421 16.55 7.46 -5.73
N ARG A 422 17.79 7.71 -6.13
CA ARG A 422 18.96 6.84 -5.96
C ARG A 422 20.07 7.45 -5.10
N GLY A 423 19.95 8.72 -4.71
CA GLY A 423 20.98 9.44 -3.98
C GLY A 423 21.07 9.06 -2.51
N ASP A 424 22.26 9.27 -1.93
CA ASP A 424 22.47 9.11 -0.49
C ASP A 424 21.55 10.07 0.31
N PHE A 425 21.21 9.66 1.51
CA PHE A 425 20.39 10.47 2.42
C PHE A 425 21.26 10.95 3.60
N LYS A 426 21.21 12.27 3.89
CA LYS A 426 21.91 12.83 5.04
C LYS A 426 21.05 13.90 5.72
N ARG A 427 20.72 13.72 6.99
CA ARG A 427 20.06 14.74 7.81
C ARG A 427 20.94 15.99 7.93
N LEU A 428 20.35 17.17 7.77
CA LEU A 428 21.02 18.48 7.86
C LEU A 428 20.50 19.34 8.99
N TRP A 429 19.18 19.28 9.28
CA TRP A 429 18.51 20.08 10.30
C TRP A 429 17.29 19.38 10.88
N SER A 430 17.02 19.56 12.18
CA SER A 430 15.85 18.99 12.84
C SER A 430 15.48 19.78 14.09
N ASP A 431 15.07 21.03 13.93
CA ASP A 431 14.70 21.92 15.04
C ASP A 431 13.66 22.95 14.60
N HIS A 432 13.00 23.62 15.58
CA HIS A 432 12.02 24.70 15.36
C HIS A 432 10.91 24.37 14.34
N GLY A 433 10.46 23.10 14.34
CA GLY A 433 9.43 22.64 13.39
C GLY A 433 9.93 22.44 11.96
N VAL A 434 11.23 22.55 11.72
CA VAL A 434 11.86 22.32 10.41
C VAL A 434 12.65 21.03 10.41
N TYR A 435 12.44 20.22 9.38
CA TYR A 435 13.26 19.08 9.04
C TYR A 435 13.92 19.30 7.69
N ALA A 436 15.26 19.16 7.63
CA ALA A 436 15.99 19.28 6.36
C ALA A 436 17.01 18.15 6.20
N PHE A 437 17.18 17.72 4.94
CA PHE A 437 18.11 16.66 4.55
C PHE A 437 18.67 16.91 3.14
N SER A 438 19.75 16.23 2.81
CA SER A 438 20.29 16.22 1.45
C SER A 438 20.12 14.85 0.78
N ARG A 439 20.03 14.91 -0.53
CA ARG A 439 20.10 13.75 -1.43
C ARG A 439 21.23 14.00 -2.43
N THR A 440 22.23 13.11 -2.46
CA THR A 440 23.42 13.27 -3.32
C THR A 440 23.57 12.04 -4.22
N PHE A 441 23.72 12.28 -5.53
CA PHE A 441 23.97 11.25 -6.52
C PHE A 441 24.86 11.80 -7.63
N GLU A 442 25.95 11.09 -7.97
CA GLU A 442 26.91 11.48 -9.02
C GLU A 442 27.37 12.94 -8.87
N GLY A 443 27.69 13.35 -7.65
CA GLY A 443 28.18 14.71 -7.36
C GLY A 443 27.12 15.83 -7.42
N LYS A 444 25.86 15.49 -7.63
CA LYS A 444 24.73 16.43 -7.60
C LYS A 444 23.99 16.32 -6.28
N THR A 445 23.98 17.41 -5.52
CA THR A 445 23.32 17.47 -4.21
C THR A 445 22.04 18.31 -4.30
N PHE A 446 20.99 17.79 -3.72
CA PHE A 446 19.72 18.48 -3.48
C PHE A 446 19.56 18.65 -1.96
N VAL A 447 19.13 19.83 -1.53
CA VAL A 447 18.71 20.08 -0.15
C VAL A 447 17.21 20.21 -0.13
N VAL A 448 16.57 19.35 0.67
CA VAL A 448 15.12 19.36 0.90
C VAL A 448 14.89 19.90 2.30
N ALA A 449 14.01 20.88 2.46
CA ALA A 449 13.64 21.41 3.76
C ALA A 449 12.13 21.62 3.87
N LEU A 450 11.57 21.25 5.02
CA LEU A 450 10.13 21.17 5.28
C LEU A 450 9.83 21.88 6.60
N ASN A 451 9.05 22.96 6.54
CA ASN A 451 8.66 23.76 7.71
C ASN A 451 7.20 23.45 8.11
N THR A 452 7.02 22.83 9.26
CA THR A 452 5.69 22.57 9.85
C THR A 452 5.22 23.68 10.79
N ALA A 453 6.07 24.67 11.09
CA ALA A 453 5.72 25.80 11.95
C ALA A 453 4.75 26.77 11.26
N GLU A 454 3.96 27.47 12.05
CA GLU A 454 2.99 28.49 11.60
C GLU A 454 3.66 29.86 11.31
N SER A 455 4.98 29.94 11.38
CA SER A 455 5.76 31.13 11.10
C SER A 455 6.96 30.79 10.21
N PRO A 456 7.50 31.78 9.46
CA PRO A 456 8.74 31.58 8.72
C PRO A 456 9.87 31.16 9.66
N GLN A 457 10.74 30.28 9.16
CA GLN A 457 11.91 29.78 9.90
C GLN A 457 13.17 29.95 9.09
N GLN A 458 14.20 30.55 9.71
CA GLN A 458 15.54 30.61 9.13
C GLN A 458 16.36 29.43 9.64
N ILE A 459 17.05 28.75 8.75
CA ILE A 459 17.91 27.61 9.08
C ILE A 459 19.34 27.81 8.51
N HIS A 460 20.28 27.14 9.15
CA HIS A 460 21.72 27.21 8.80
C HIS A 460 22.23 25.76 8.70
N VAL A 461 22.46 25.27 7.50
CA VAL A 461 22.88 23.89 7.29
C VAL A 461 24.29 23.78 6.73
N THR A 462 24.99 22.70 7.07
CA THR A 462 26.26 22.37 6.44
C THR A 462 26.07 22.10 4.95
N TYR A 463 26.85 22.79 4.11
CA TYR A 463 26.76 22.67 2.67
C TYR A 463 28.13 22.78 2.03
N ASP A 464 28.53 21.76 1.29
CA ASP A 464 29.92 21.62 0.80
C ASP A 464 30.17 22.25 -0.59
N ALA A 465 29.32 23.18 -1.03
CA ALA A 465 29.49 23.83 -2.31
C ALA A 465 29.77 25.33 -2.16
N ASN A 466 30.62 25.87 -3.06
CA ASN A 466 31.02 27.27 -3.06
C ASN A 466 29.99 28.20 -3.75
N LYS A 467 28.89 27.68 -4.24
CA LYS A 467 27.82 28.45 -4.90
C LYS A 467 26.51 28.27 -4.16
N SER A 468 25.78 29.37 -3.98
CA SER A 468 24.42 29.31 -3.42
C SER A 468 23.51 28.46 -4.33
N PRO A 469 22.81 27.44 -3.79
CA PRO A 469 21.85 26.67 -4.53
C PRO A 469 20.62 27.55 -4.83
N ARG A 470 19.84 27.17 -5.82
CA ARG A 470 18.59 27.83 -6.16
C ARG A 470 17.39 26.90 -5.94
N PRO A 471 16.21 27.45 -5.64
CA PRO A 471 15.00 26.65 -5.59
C PRO A 471 14.72 26.02 -6.97
N VAL A 472 14.42 24.72 -6.96
CA VAL A 472 13.91 23.97 -8.11
C VAL A 472 12.48 23.50 -7.86
N PHE A 473 12.02 23.67 -6.62
CA PHE A 473 10.64 23.46 -6.19
C PHE A 473 10.40 24.25 -4.90
N GLY A 474 9.21 24.84 -4.75
CA GLY A 474 8.83 25.66 -3.60
C GLY A 474 9.62 26.95 -3.48
N ASP A 475 9.38 27.69 -2.40
CA ASP A 475 9.94 29.01 -2.17
C ASP A 475 10.84 29.04 -0.93
N ALA A 476 11.94 29.80 -1.04
CA ALA A 476 12.79 30.20 0.07
C ALA A 476 13.41 31.56 -0.22
N SER A 477 13.63 32.36 0.81
CA SER A 477 14.30 33.66 0.72
C SER A 477 15.64 33.66 1.44
N ASP A 478 16.38 34.75 1.30
CA ASP A 478 17.69 35.01 1.99
C ASP A 478 18.68 33.85 1.79
N ILE A 479 18.74 33.29 0.57
CA ILE A 479 19.62 32.16 0.27
C ILE A 479 21.04 32.66 0.04
N PHE A 480 21.95 32.29 0.94
CA PHE A 480 23.39 32.60 0.78
C PHE A 480 24.26 31.51 1.42
N VAL A 481 25.52 31.48 1.00
CA VAL A 481 26.55 30.57 1.55
C VAL A 481 27.67 31.40 2.14
N ASP A 482 27.89 31.28 3.44
CA ASP A 482 29.02 31.84 4.18
C ASP A 482 29.50 30.79 5.21
N GLY A 483 30.30 29.85 4.75
CA GLY A 483 30.70 28.67 5.54
C GLY A 483 29.54 27.70 5.85
N ARG A 484 28.30 28.17 5.73
CA ARG A 484 27.05 27.39 5.84
C ARG A 484 26.04 27.92 4.84
N LEU A 485 25.13 27.04 4.37
CA LEU A 485 23.99 27.47 3.61
C LEU A 485 22.90 27.98 4.56
N THR A 486 22.56 29.27 4.41
CA THR A 486 21.49 29.93 5.15
C THR A 486 20.33 30.22 4.22
N PHE A 487 19.10 30.02 4.68
CA PHE A 487 17.86 30.40 3.97
C PHE A 487 16.65 30.45 4.91
N THR A 488 15.63 31.18 4.47
CA THR A 488 14.36 31.33 5.20
C THR A 488 13.26 30.59 4.46
N LEU A 489 12.53 29.73 5.19
CA LEU A 489 11.36 28.99 4.71
C LEU A 489 10.09 29.71 5.15
N PRO A 490 9.10 29.93 4.27
CA PRO A 490 7.77 30.38 4.69
C PRO A 490 7.12 29.41 5.68
N ALA A 491 6.08 29.87 6.37
CA ALA A 491 5.27 29.02 7.24
C ALA A 491 4.62 27.87 6.45
N ARG A 492 4.50 26.69 7.03
CA ARG A 492 3.81 25.53 6.45
C ARG A 492 4.22 25.26 5.00
N SER A 493 5.51 25.31 4.69
CA SER A 493 6.02 25.18 3.33
C SER A 493 7.21 24.23 3.24
N GLY A 494 7.48 23.76 2.02
CA GLY A 494 8.66 22.97 1.71
C GLY A 494 9.39 23.49 0.48
N VAL A 495 10.71 23.31 0.45
CA VAL A 495 11.58 23.70 -0.66
C VAL A 495 12.53 22.58 -1.04
N VAL A 496 12.87 22.51 -2.31
CA VAL A 496 13.99 21.73 -2.83
C VAL A 496 14.97 22.66 -3.52
N LEU A 497 16.18 22.72 -2.99
CA LEU A 497 17.30 23.53 -3.52
C LEU A 497 18.28 22.63 -4.27
N LYS A 498 18.86 23.19 -5.36
CA LYS A 498 19.88 22.49 -6.18
C LYS A 498 21.06 23.43 -6.49
#